data_c645b8b51db5f81513c865352a5a1b65
#
_entry.id   c645b8b51db5f81513c865352a5a1b65
#
_cell.length_a   1.000
_cell.length_b   1.000
_cell.length_c   1.000
_cell.angle_alpha   90.00
_cell.angle_beta   90.00
_cell.angle_gamma   90.00
#
_symmetry.space_group_name_H-M   'P 1'
#
loop_
_entity.id
_entity.type
_entity.pdbx_description
1 polymer ?
#
loop_
_entity_poly.entity_id
_entity_poly.type
_entity_poly.pdbx_seq_one_letter_code
_entity_poly.pdbx_strand_id
1 'polypeptide(L)'
;MEICLAMLRLMEKKEVFKFSYTVSVSQTDFEAVGKGDWRDSAQFMSSLGYTGIELAIRNPRDVEISTLQTVLQENKLNLAAIGTGQAYFDESISLSDDDKTQRDKAVTRLKDHIDLACNFDACIIIGLIRGHLGKDPVDREKRFSFFQESITEVLEYADKKNITIVIEPVNRYECDFFNRAEEIAAFLSDSGFTKAGILLDTFHMNIEESDFYDTIIRSQPFVKHVHIADSSRRYPGSGHIPFSEIIRALRETGYQGYLSGEMLPLPDLKTAITKHIEAMKEVLNEHV
;
A
#
# COMPACT_ATOMS: atom_id res chain seq x y z
N MET A 1 -16.53 -40.28 -0.90
CA MET A 1 -17.46 -39.35 -1.59
C MET A 1 -17.52 -38.01 -0.87
N GLU A 2 -17.62 -37.94 0.47
CA GLU A 2 -17.65 -36.68 1.23
C GLU A 2 -16.32 -35.88 1.16
N ILE A 3 -15.17 -36.54 1.16
CA ILE A 3 -13.85 -35.88 1.02
C ILE A 3 -13.71 -35.23 -0.37
N CYS A 4 -14.22 -35.87 -1.42
CA CYS A 4 -14.20 -35.32 -2.77
C CYS A 4 -15.16 -34.14 -2.93
N LEU A 5 -16.32 -34.15 -2.27
CA LEU A 5 -17.25 -33.02 -2.20
C LEU A 5 -16.71 -31.87 -1.34
N ALA A 6 -15.97 -32.16 -0.26
CA ALA A 6 -15.29 -31.14 0.53
C ALA A 6 -14.14 -30.49 -0.23
N MET A 7 -13.36 -31.27 -1.01
CA MET A 7 -12.34 -30.72 -1.92
C MET A 7 -12.95 -29.91 -3.07
N LEU A 8 -14.08 -30.36 -3.65
CA LEU A 8 -14.80 -29.58 -4.66
C LEU A 8 -15.40 -28.28 -4.07
N ARG A 9 -15.90 -28.29 -2.83
CA ARG A 9 -16.36 -27.08 -2.15
C ARG A 9 -15.23 -26.12 -1.77
N LEU A 10 -14.00 -26.63 -1.56
CA LEU A 10 -12.80 -25.80 -1.39
C LEU A 10 -12.32 -25.19 -2.71
N MET A 11 -12.56 -25.88 -3.84
CA MET A 11 -12.25 -25.35 -5.18
C MET A 11 -13.31 -24.36 -5.70
N GLU A 12 -14.52 -24.31 -5.15
CA GLU A 12 -15.60 -23.39 -5.55
C GLU A 12 -15.58 -22.03 -4.83
N LYS A 13 -14.71 -21.80 -3.84
CA LYS A 13 -14.42 -20.42 -3.42
C LYS A 13 -13.58 -19.77 -4.52
N LYS A 14 -14.22 -19.19 -5.54
CA LYS A 14 -13.59 -18.19 -6.39
C LYS A 14 -12.98 -17.14 -5.45
N GLU A 15 -11.67 -17.21 -5.28
CA GLU A 15 -10.93 -16.16 -4.60
C GLU A 15 -11.06 -14.90 -5.43
N VAL A 16 -11.96 -14.03 -5.02
CA VAL A 16 -12.19 -12.77 -5.72
C VAL A 16 -11.24 -11.75 -5.09
N PHE A 17 -10.11 -11.49 -5.74
CA PHE A 17 -9.29 -10.36 -5.37
C PHE A 17 -10.10 -9.07 -5.41
N LYS A 18 -9.84 -8.18 -4.46
CA LYS A 18 -10.44 -6.87 -4.38
C LYS A 18 -9.59 -5.87 -5.16
N PHE A 19 -10.23 -4.92 -5.80
CA PHE A 19 -9.54 -3.87 -6.56
C PHE A 19 -9.73 -2.52 -5.91
N SER A 20 -8.63 -1.77 -5.80
CA SER A 20 -8.60 -0.35 -5.45
C SER A 20 -7.66 0.41 -6.36
N TYR A 21 -7.67 1.71 -6.28
CA TYR A 21 -6.76 2.59 -7.00
C TYR A 21 -6.46 3.80 -6.13
N THR A 22 -5.19 4.26 -6.17
CA THR A 22 -4.70 5.35 -5.34
C THR A 22 -5.00 6.70 -5.97
N VAL A 23 -5.73 7.54 -5.25
CA VAL A 23 -6.01 8.93 -5.64
C VAL A 23 -5.67 9.89 -4.51
N SER A 24 -5.20 11.07 -4.86
CA SER A 24 -4.88 12.10 -3.88
C SER A 24 -6.11 12.90 -3.46
N VAL A 25 -6.23 13.16 -2.17
CA VAL A 25 -7.26 14.07 -1.62
C VAL A 25 -6.87 15.54 -1.79
N SER A 26 -5.57 15.83 -1.81
CA SER A 26 -5.00 17.16 -1.92
C SER A 26 -4.22 17.34 -3.22
N GLN A 27 -3.95 18.59 -3.60
CA GLN A 27 -2.95 18.86 -4.63
C GLN A 27 -1.57 18.41 -4.13
N THR A 28 -0.82 17.74 -5.02
CA THR A 28 0.53 17.24 -4.74
C THR A 28 1.35 17.22 -6.02
N ASP A 29 2.66 17.34 -5.87
CA ASP A 29 3.63 17.14 -6.95
C ASP A 29 4.01 15.65 -7.11
N PHE A 30 3.63 14.78 -6.17
CA PHE A 30 3.85 13.34 -6.32
C PHE A 30 3.14 12.81 -7.57
N GLU A 31 3.87 12.12 -8.44
CA GLU A 31 3.42 11.79 -9.79
C GLU A 31 2.62 10.48 -9.88
N ALA A 32 2.97 9.47 -9.07
CA ALA A 32 2.40 8.13 -9.17
C ALA A 32 1.06 7.99 -8.42
N VAL A 33 0.20 8.99 -8.53
CA VAL A 33 -1.11 9.03 -7.86
C VAL A 33 -2.15 9.71 -8.75
N GLY A 34 -3.39 9.26 -8.68
CA GLY A 34 -4.50 9.94 -9.34
C GLY A 34 -4.70 11.35 -8.79
N LYS A 35 -4.77 12.34 -9.68
CA LYS A 35 -4.98 13.76 -9.34
C LYS A 35 -6.34 14.21 -9.85
N GLY A 36 -6.96 15.17 -9.16
CA GLY A 36 -8.29 15.70 -9.48
C GLY A 36 -9.25 15.57 -8.31
N ASP A 37 -10.56 15.65 -8.57
CA ASP A 37 -11.53 15.39 -7.51
C ASP A 37 -11.62 13.88 -7.23
N TRP A 38 -11.24 13.49 -6.05
CA TRP A 38 -11.27 12.08 -5.62
C TRP A 38 -12.71 11.52 -5.57
N ARG A 39 -13.74 12.38 -5.43
CA ARG A 39 -15.15 11.97 -5.44
C ARG A 39 -15.59 11.52 -6.83
N ASP A 40 -15.19 12.27 -7.86
CA ASP A 40 -15.42 11.90 -9.26
C ASP A 40 -14.70 10.58 -9.59
N SER A 41 -13.47 10.42 -9.06
CA SER A 41 -12.70 9.19 -9.20
C SER A 41 -13.40 8.01 -8.52
N ALA A 42 -13.94 8.19 -7.31
CA ALA A 42 -14.70 7.17 -6.59
C ALA A 42 -15.94 6.70 -7.40
N GLN A 43 -16.72 7.65 -7.93
CA GLN A 43 -17.87 7.34 -8.78
C GLN A 43 -17.45 6.57 -10.04
N PHE A 44 -16.38 7.00 -10.70
CA PHE A 44 -15.88 6.35 -11.90
C PHE A 44 -15.37 4.92 -11.60
N MET A 45 -14.59 4.73 -10.54
CA MET A 45 -14.11 3.42 -10.10
C MET A 45 -15.25 2.47 -9.78
N SER A 46 -16.26 2.94 -9.06
CA SER A 46 -17.48 2.16 -8.77
C SER A 46 -18.16 1.65 -10.05
N SER A 47 -18.25 2.49 -11.08
CA SER A 47 -18.87 2.11 -12.37
C SER A 47 -18.10 1.01 -13.12
N LEU A 48 -16.80 0.83 -12.86
CA LEU A 48 -15.94 -0.19 -13.44
C LEU A 48 -15.89 -1.50 -12.60
N GLY A 49 -16.49 -1.49 -11.41
CA GLY A 49 -16.55 -2.65 -10.52
C GLY A 49 -15.37 -2.75 -9.56
N TYR A 50 -14.70 -1.64 -9.25
CA TYR A 50 -13.85 -1.57 -8.07
C TYR A 50 -14.65 -1.77 -6.79
N THR A 51 -14.02 -2.31 -5.77
CA THR A 51 -14.63 -2.54 -4.45
C THR A 51 -13.98 -1.69 -3.35
N GLY A 52 -12.92 -0.98 -3.69
CA GLY A 52 -12.23 -0.07 -2.78
C GLY A 52 -11.63 1.12 -3.50
N ILE A 53 -11.28 2.11 -2.71
CA ILE A 53 -10.45 3.27 -3.09
C ILE A 53 -9.31 3.37 -2.09
N GLU A 54 -8.16 3.74 -2.56
CA GLU A 54 -7.04 4.11 -1.72
C GLU A 54 -6.84 5.62 -1.78
N LEU A 55 -6.65 6.26 -0.65
CA LEU A 55 -6.51 7.71 -0.58
C LEU A 55 -5.13 8.10 -0.08
N ALA A 56 -4.39 8.83 -0.91
CA ALA A 56 -3.19 9.53 -0.47
C ALA A 56 -3.59 10.81 0.27
N ILE A 57 -3.35 10.84 1.59
CA ILE A 57 -3.79 11.92 2.48
C ILE A 57 -2.57 12.54 3.14
N ARG A 58 -2.28 13.80 2.81
CA ARG A 58 -1.18 14.53 3.42
C ARG A 58 -1.44 14.83 4.90
N ASN A 59 -2.61 15.39 5.20
CA ASN A 59 -2.99 15.73 6.57
C ASN A 59 -4.42 15.23 6.85
N PRO A 60 -4.61 14.21 7.70
CA PRO A 60 -5.93 13.65 7.98
C PRO A 60 -6.89 14.62 8.69
N ARG A 61 -6.37 15.67 9.32
CA ARG A 61 -7.20 16.72 9.97
C ARG A 61 -7.94 17.59 8.95
N ASP A 62 -7.52 17.59 7.68
CA ASP A 62 -8.16 18.32 6.59
C ASP A 62 -9.27 17.50 5.93
N VAL A 63 -9.48 16.25 6.37
CA VAL A 63 -10.50 15.35 5.82
C VAL A 63 -11.75 15.35 6.68
N GLU A 64 -12.88 15.72 6.08
CA GLU A 64 -14.17 15.61 6.74
C GLU A 64 -14.68 14.17 6.69
N ILE A 65 -14.73 13.51 7.84
CA ILE A 65 -15.09 12.08 7.96
C ILE A 65 -16.49 11.82 7.41
N SER A 66 -17.47 12.69 7.68
CA SER A 66 -18.84 12.52 7.21
C SER A 66 -18.95 12.56 5.69
N THR A 67 -18.19 13.45 5.04
CA THR A 67 -18.12 13.53 3.58
C THR A 67 -17.51 12.24 3.01
N LEU A 68 -16.40 11.76 3.61
CA LEU A 68 -15.76 10.54 3.16
C LEU A 68 -16.70 9.32 3.32
N GLN A 69 -17.39 9.19 4.46
CA GLN A 69 -18.37 8.13 4.69
C GLN A 69 -19.50 8.15 3.65
N THR A 70 -20.04 9.34 3.37
CA THR A 70 -21.13 9.51 2.39
C THR A 70 -20.69 9.06 1.00
N VAL A 71 -19.54 9.55 0.52
CA VAL A 71 -19.02 9.20 -0.82
C VAL A 71 -18.75 7.71 -0.95
N LEU A 72 -18.14 7.09 0.07
CA LEU A 72 -17.87 5.65 0.07
C LEU A 72 -19.16 4.84 0.04
N GLN A 73 -20.15 5.22 0.84
CA GLN A 73 -21.45 4.55 0.90
C GLN A 73 -22.22 4.65 -0.42
N GLU A 74 -22.31 5.85 -0.99
CA GLU A 74 -23.03 6.10 -2.26
C GLU A 74 -22.41 5.32 -3.42
N ASN A 75 -21.08 5.15 -3.42
CA ASN A 75 -20.35 4.43 -4.45
C ASN A 75 -20.09 2.95 -4.13
N LYS A 76 -20.52 2.45 -2.96
CA LYS A 76 -20.30 1.06 -2.50
C LYS A 76 -18.81 0.67 -2.50
N LEU A 77 -17.95 1.61 -2.14
CA LEU A 77 -16.52 1.41 -2.01
C LEU A 77 -16.12 1.34 -0.54
N ASN A 78 -15.10 0.53 -0.23
CA ASN A 78 -14.41 0.60 1.05
C ASN A 78 -13.18 1.51 0.92
N LEU A 79 -12.74 2.12 2.01
CA LEU A 79 -11.42 2.71 2.07
C LEU A 79 -10.41 1.56 2.25
N ALA A 80 -9.67 1.24 1.19
CA ALA A 80 -8.73 0.12 1.18
C ALA A 80 -7.49 0.40 2.03
N ALA A 81 -6.91 1.59 1.82
CA ALA A 81 -5.71 2.04 2.51
C ALA A 81 -5.63 3.57 2.52
N ILE A 82 -4.76 4.10 3.38
CA ILE A 82 -4.39 5.51 3.43
C ILE A 82 -2.88 5.63 3.22
N GLY A 83 -2.48 6.24 2.10
CA GLY A 83 -1.10 6.56 1.79
C GLY A 83 -0.63 7.83 2.52
N THR A 84 0.55 7.79 3.14
CA THR A 84 1.09 8.88 3.96
C THR A 84 2.29 9.59 3.34
N GLY A 85 2.77 9.13 2.19
CA GLY A 85 4.00 9.63 1.54
C GLY A 85 4.01 11.13 1.25
N GLN A 86 2.84 11.73 1.01
CA GLN A 86 2.72 13.18 0.79
C GLN A 86 3.17 14.02 1.99
N ALA A 87 3.03 13.53 3.22
CA ALA A 87 3.52 14.24 4.40
C ALA A 87 5.05 14.40 4.39
N TYR A 88 5.77 13.40 3.89
CA TYR A 88 7.20 13.52 3.65
C TYR A 88 7.51 14.43 2.45
N PHE A 89 6.84 14.18 1.32
CA PHE A 89 7.15 14.84 0.06
C PHE A 89 6.88 16.34 0.09
N ASP A 90 5.72 16.74 0.64
CA ASP A 90 5.26 18.13 0.64
C ASP A 90 5.66 18.91 1.91
N GLU A 91 5.89 18.23 3.05
CA GLU A 91 6.15 18.88 4.35
C GLU A 91 7.51 18.50 4.97
N SER A 92 8.26 17.58 4.35
CA SER A 92 9.59 17.14 4.79
C SER A 92 9.63 16.58 6.23
N ILE A 93 8.53 16.01 6.71
CA ILE A 93 8.50 15.32 8.01
C ILE A 93 8.83 13.84 7.85
N SER A 94 9.66 13.30 8.72
CA SER A 94 10.01 11.88 8.65
C SER A 94 10.35 11.28 10.01
N LEU A 95 10.24 9.94 10.08
CA LEU A 95 10.51 9.17 11.30
C LEU A 95 12.00 9.05 11.64
N SER A 96 12.89 9.25 10.65
CA SER A 96 14.35 9.14 10.81
C SER A 96 15.09 10.49 10.84
N ASP A 97 14.37 11.61 10.89
CA ASP A 97 14.97 12.94 10.85
C ASP A 97 15.94 13.19 12.04
N ASP A 98 17.00 13.95 11.81
CA ASP A 98 17.92 14.35 12.88
C ASP A 98 17.27 15.29 13.88
N ASP A 99 16.35 16.15 13.42
CA ASP A 99 15.56 17.03 14.31
C ASP A 99 14.41 16.24 14.95
N LYS A 100 14.49 16.09 16.28
CA LYS A 100 13.43 15.45 17.06
C LYS A 100 12.06 16.08 16.84
N THR A 101 12.00 17.39 16.59
CA THR A 101 10.73 18.10 16.34
C THR A 101 10.05 17.59 15.05
N GLN A 102 10.83 17.28 14.02
CA GLN A 102 10.29 16.72 12.77
C GLN A 102 9.84 15.26 12.97
N ARG A 103 10.60 14.46 13.75
CA ARG A 103 10.17 13.09 14.10
C ARG A 103 8.86 13.10 14.90
N ASP A 104 8.75 13.97 15.91
CA ASP A 104 7.53 14.10 16.73
C ASP A 104 6.32 14.51 15.88
N LYS A 105 6.52 15.38 14.89
CA LYS A 105 5.47 15.73 13.91
C LYS A 105 5.09 14.52 13.06
N ALA A 106 6.04 13.74 12.58
CA ALA A 106 5.77 12.54 11.78
C ALA A 106 4.99 11.49 12.58
N VAL A 107 5.40 11.23 13.83
CA VAL A 107 4.69 10.32 14.75
C VAL A 107 3.27 10.82 15.02
N THR A 108 3.09 12.10 15.33
CA THR A 108 1.77 12.70 15.54
C THR A 108 0.90 12.58 14.28
N ARG A 109 1.45 12.87 13.11
CA ARG A 109 0.78 12.78 11.83
C ARG A 109 0.29 11.35 11.56
N LEU A 110 1.11 10.33 11.83
CA LEU A 110 0.73 8.94 11.66
C LEU A 110 -0.34 8.50 12.67
N LYS A 111 -0.30 9.00 13.91
CA LYS A 111 -1.39 8.77 14.87
C LYS A 111 -2.71 9.40 14.43
N ASP A 112 -2.67 10.61 13.87
CA ASP A 112 -3.87 11.23 13.29
C ASP A 112 -4.42 10.41 12.10
N HIS A 113 -3.55 9.82 11.27
CA HIS A 113 -3.98 8.90 10.19
C HIS A 113 -4.61 7.62 10.76
N ILE A 114 -4.05 7.05 11.83
CA ILE A 114 -4.61 5.88 12.52
C ILE A 114 -6.00 6.21 13.07
N ASP A 115 -6.17 7.38 13.70
CA ASP A 115 -7.48 7.80 14.23
C ASP A 115 -8.51 8.01 13.10
N LEU A 116 -8.11 8.53 11.94
CA LEU A 116 -8.97 8.60 10.77
C LEU A 116 -9.34 7.18 10.29
N ALA A 117 -8.37 6.28 10.17
CA ALA A 117 -8.56 4.90 9.69
C ALA A 117 -9.52 4.08 10.57
N CYS A 118 -9.60 4.36 11.87
CA CYS A 118 -10.54 3.70 12.81
C CYS A 118 -12.01 3.82 12.36
N ASN A 119 -12.36 4.82 11.55
CA ASN A 119 -13.72 5.00 11.05
C ASN A 119 -14.05 4.11 9.83
N PHE A 120 -13.04 3.46 9.23
CA PHE A 120 -13.15 2.80 7.93
C PHE A 120 -12.52 1.40 7.88
N ASP A 121 -11.83 0.97 8.93
CA ASP A 121 -11.03 -0.28 8.95
C ASP A 121 -9.97 -0.32 7.82
N ALA A 122 -9.42 0.85 7.48
CA ALA A 122 -8.39 0.99 6.44
C ALA A 122 -7.00 0.72 7.00
N CYS A 123 -6.09 0.17 6.19
CA CYS A 123 -4.69 0.10 6.59
C CYS A 123 -3.96 1.44 6.31
N ILE A 124 -2.87 1.68 7.06
CA ILE A 124 -2.00 2.85 6.88
C ILE A 124 -0.70 2.41 6.23
N ILE A 125 -0.32 3.11 5.16
CA ILE A 125 0.90 2.82 4.40
C ILE A 125 2.02 3.72 4.88
N ILE A 126 3.14 3.10 5.30
CA ILE A 126 4.39 3.78 5.63
C ILE A 126 5.41 3.49 4.53
N GLY A 127 5.47 4.39 3.56
CA GLY A 127 6.49 4.45 2.51
C GLY A 127 7.55 5.51 2.83
N LEU A 128 7.56 6.60 2.07
CA LEU A 128 8.58 7.66 2.16
C LEU A 128 8.62 8.41 3.48
N ILE A 129 7.53 8.45 4.26
CA ILE A 129 7.51 9.13 5.58
C ILE A 129 8.49 8.51 6.59
N ARG A 130 9.02 7.30 6.32
CA ARG A 130 10.09 6.72 7.13
C ARG A 130 11.39 7.53 7.04
N GLY A 131 11.58 8.30 5.94
CA GLY A 131 12.75 9.16 5.72
C GLY A 131 13.95 8.44 5.12
N HIS A 132 15.15 8.97 5.33
CA HIS A 132 16.42 8.48 4.81
C HIS A 132 17.46 8.36 5.91
N LEU A 133 18.38 7.42 5.76
CA LEU A 133 19.49 7.23 6.70
C LEU A 133 20.74 8.03 6.32
N GLY A 134 20.88 8.40 5.03
CA GLY A 134 22.05 9.08 4.50
C GLY A 134 23.18 8.13 4.12
N LYS A 135 24.32 8.67 3.70
CA LYS A 135 25.46 7.88 3.18
C LYS A 135 26.53 7.57 4.23
N ASP A 136 26.69 8.44 5.23
CA ASP A 136 27.69 8.25 6.28
C ASP A 136 27.28 7.10 7.20
N PRO A 137 28.13 6.11 7.48
CA PRO A 137 27.77 4.95 8.30
C PRO A 137 27.35 5.32 9.73
N VAL A 138 27.97 6.33 10.34
CA VAL A 138 27.64 6.75 11.72
C VAL A 138 26.26 7.43 11.75
N ASP A 139 25.99 8.29 10.76
CA ASP A 139 24.69 8.93 10.63
C ASP A 139 23.59 7.89 10.31
N ARG A 140 23.89 6.87 9.50
CA ARG A 140 22.94 5.78 9.18
C ARG A 140 22.51 5.02 10.43
N GLU A 141 23.45 4.59 11.26
CA GLU A 141 23.16 3.87 12.50
C GLU A 141 22.30 4.72 13.44
N LYS A 142 22.68 5.98 13.63
CA LYS A 142 21.97 6.95 14.44
C LYS A 142 20.53 7.18 13.93
N ARG A 143 20.36 7.45 12.64
CA ARG A 143 19.03 7.70 12.03
C ARG A 143 18.16 6.45 12.00
N PHE A 144 18.76 5.27 11.84
CA PHE A 144 18.03 4.02 11.96
C PHE A 144 17.51 3.82 13.38
N SER A 145 18.30 4.13 14.41
CA SER A 145 17.83 4.11 15.78
C SER A 145 16.69 5.11 16.03
N PHE A 146 16.73 6.30 15.44
CA PHE A 146 15.62 7.26 15.51
C PHE A 146 14.35 6.75 14.80
N PHE A 147 14.52 6.12 13.64
CA PHE A 147 13.42 5.45 12.96
C PHE A 147 12.81 4.35 13.85
N GLN A 148 13.64 3.48 14.44
CA GLN A 148 13.17 2.40 15.31
C GLN A 148 12.37 2.92 16.50
N GLU A 149 12.84 3.97 17.17
CA GLU A 149 12.13 4.62 18.27
C GLU A 149 10.78 5.17 17.82
N SER A 150 10.77 5.92 16.71
CA SER A 150 9.58 6.58 16.19
C SER A 150 8.54 5.59 15.67
N ILE A 151 8.97 4.57 14.91
CA ILE A 151 8.06 3.57 14.34
C ILE A 151 7.46 2.68 15.43
N THR A 152 8.22 2.35 16.48
CA THR A 152 7.72 1.58 17.62
C THR A 152 6.54 2.30 18.28
N GLU A 153 6.65 3.60 18.52
CA GLU A 153 5.57 4.41 19.10
C GLU A 153 4.32 4.40 18.22
N VAL A 154 4.48 4.45 16.88
CA VAL A 154 3.38 4.39 15.93
C VAL A 154 2.72 3.00 15.93
N LEU A 155 3.53 1.93 15.90
CA LEU A 155 3.03 0.55 15.88
C LEU A 155 2.31 0.18 17.17
N GLU A 156 2.82 0.61 18.35
CA GLU A 156 2.11 0.46 19.61
C GLU A 156 0.74 1.17 19.62
N TYR A 157 0.68 2.35 19.03
CA TYR A 157 -0.57 3.10 18.92
C TYR A 157 -1.57 2.41 18.01
N ALA A 158 -1.11 1.93 16.85
CA ALA A 158 -1.92 1.19 15.89
C ALA A 158 -2.46 -0.13 16.47
N ASP A 159 -1.62 -0.87 17.21
CA ASP A 159 -2.00 -2.13 17.85
C ASP A 159 -3.13 -1.90 18.88
N LYS A 160 -3.02 -0.85 19.71
CA LYS A 160 -4.07 -0.43 20.68
C LYS A 160 -5.39 -0.05 19.98
N LYS A 161 -5.32 0.48 18.77
CA LYS A 161 -6.47 0.88 17.95
C LYS A 161 -6.98 -0.22 17.03
N ASN A 162 -6.31 -1.36 16.99
CA ASN A 162 -6.59 -2.49 16.09
C ASN A 162 -6.50 -2.11 14.60
N ILE A 163 -5.65 -1.15 14.23
CA ILE A 163 -5.41 -0.70 12.85
C ILE A 163 -4.15 -1.35 12.28
N THR A 164 -4.25 -1.83 11.05
CA THR A 164 -3.12 -2.42 10.33
C THR A 164 -2.21 -1.33 9.79
N ILE A 165 -0.91 -1.46 10.07
CA ILE A 165 0.15 -0.67 9.44
C ILE A 165 0.88 -1.57 8.44
N VAL A 166 1.11 -1.06 7.24
CA VAL A 166 1.97 -1.73 6.27
C VAL A 166 3.18 -0.86 5.96
N ILE A 167 4.36 -1.47 6.01
CA ILE A 167 5.61 -0.81 5.61
C ILE A 167 5.90 -1.25 4.19
N GLU A 168 6.18 -0.30 3.34
CA GLU A 168 6.44 -0.52 1.92
C GLU A 168 7.95 -0.58 1.66
N PRO A 169 8.49 -1.67 1.08
CA PRO A 169 9.83 -1.66 0.50
C PRO A 169 9.83 -0.75 -0.73
N VAL A 170 10.49 0.40 -0.62
CA VAL A 170 10.62 1.37 -1.71
C VAL A 170 11.97 1.25 -2.35
N ASN A 171 12.05 1.36 -3.67
CA ASN A 171 13.28 1.17 -4.42
C ASN A 171 14.42 2.12 -4.01
N ARG A 172 15.67 1.72 -4.28
CA ARG A 172 16.91 2.42 -3.90
C ARG A 172 17.09 3.82 -4.46
N TYR A 173 16.32 4.20 -5.47
CA TYR A 173 16.36 5.55 -6.05
C TYR A 173 15.50 6.55 -5.27
N GLU A 174 14.50 6.04 -4.56
CA GLU A 174 13.52 6.83 -3.80
C GLU A 174 13.75 6.74 -2.28
N CYS A 175 14.37 5.67 -1.78
CA CYS A 175 14.70 5.50 -0.37
C CYS A 175 15.99 4.68 -0.20
N ASP A 176 16.73 4.86 0.89
CA ASP A 176 18.05 4.26 1.10
C ASP A 176 18.11 3.18 2.17
N PHE A 177 16.94 2.69 2.63
CA PHE A 177 16.81 1.55 3.53
C PHE A 177 15.42 0.90 3.43
N PHE A 178 15.32 -0.36 3.83
CA PHE A 178 14.13 -1.17 3.63
C PHE A 178 13.68 -1.18 2.16
N ASN A 179 14.64 -1.52 1.30
CA ASN A 179 14.39 -1.60 -0.13
C ASN A 179 13.80 -2.95 -0.54
N ARG A 180 14.03 -4.00 0.27
CA ARG A 180 13.57 -5.37 -0.01
C ARG A 180 12.58 -5.85 1.05
N ALA A 181 11.65 -6.68 0.61
CA ALA A 181 10.63 -7.26 1.48
C ALA A 181 11.22 -8.07 2.63
N GLU A 182 12.33 -8.80 2.40
CA GLU A 182 13.00 -9.60 3.43
C GLU A 182 13.56 -8.75 4.58
N GLU A 183 13.99 -7.51 4.32
CA GLU A 183 14.51 -6.60 5.36
C GLU A 183 13.38 -6.18 6.32
N ILE A 184 12.20 -5.88 5.77
CA ILE A 184 11.02 -5.52 6.58
C ILE A 184 10.48 -6.76 7.30
N ALA A 185 10.44 -7.93 6.64
CA ALA A 185 10.01 -9.16 7.27
C ALA A 185 10.87 -9.52 8.49
N ALA A 186 12.21 -9.37 8.38
CA ALA A 186 13.13 -9.56 9.51
C ALA A 186 12.85 -8.56 10.64
N PHE A 187 12.70 -7.27 10.32
CA PHE A 187 12.36 -6.24 11.31
C PHE A 187 11.04 -6.54 12.03
N LEU A 188 10.00 -6.95 11.31
CA LEU A 188 8.69 -7.25 11.89
C LEU A 188 8.69 -8.54 12.72
N SER A 189 9.47 -9.56 12.33
CA SER A 189 9.58 -10.81 13.08
C SER A 189 10.08 -10.57 14.51
N ASP A 190 10.98 -9.61 14.67
CA ASP A 190 11.58 -9.31 15.98
C ASP A 190 10.71 -8.32 16.80
N SER A 191 9.77 -7.64 16.16
CA SER A 191 8.99 -6.57 16.79
C SER A 191 7.86 -7.07 17.69
N GLY A 192 7.29 -8.24 17.39
CA GLY A 192 6.11 -8.79 18.08
C GLY A 192 4.78 -8.10 17.79
N PHE A 193 4.73 -7.11 16.88
CA PHE A 193 3.50 -6.41 16.50
C PHE A 193 2.63 -7.25 15.55
N THR A 194 1.38 -7.50 15.95
CA THR A 194 0.45 -8.35 15.17
C THR A 194 -0.29 -7.59 14.07
N LYS A 195 -0.36 -6.27 14.20
CA LYS A 195 -1.01 -5.36 13.25
C LYS A 195 -0.03 -4.71 12.28
N ALA A 196 1.22 -5.11 12.29
CA ALA A 196 2.21 -4.69 11.31
C ALA A 196 2.31 -5.69 10.15
N GLY A 197 2.58 -5.19 8.95
CA GLY A 197 2.75 -6.01 7.76
C GLY A 197 3.56 -5.30 6.68
N ILE A 198 3.59 -5.92 5.51
CA ILE A 198 4.32 -5.45 4.34
C ILE A 198 3.29 -5.09 3.26
N LEU A 199 3.53 -3.96 2.59
CA LEU A 199 2.97 -3.66 1.30
C LEU A 199 3.99 -4.07 0.23
N LEU A 200 3.60 -4.89 -0.73
CA LEU A 200 4.42 -5.20 -1.89
C LEU A 200 3.96 -4.35 -3.09
N ASP A 201 4.85 -3.52 -3.63
CA ASP A 201 4.62 -2.77 -4.86
C ASP A 201 5.40 -3.41 -6.01
N THR A 202 4.70 -3.82 -7.06
CA THR A 202 5.29 -4.52 -8.20
C THR A 202 6.31 -3.69 -8.97
N PHE A 203 6.17 -2.37 -9.00
CA PHE A 203 7.17 -1.48 -9.60
C PHE A 203 8.45 -1.44 -8.77
N HIS A 204 8.36 -1.31 -7.44
CA HIS A 204 9.53 -1.34 -6.56
C HIS A 204 10.20 -2.72 -6.55
N MET A 205 9.42 -3.79 -6.50
CA MET A 205 9.93 -5.16 -6.60
C MET A 205 10.71 -5.40 -7.90
N ASN A 206 10.25 -4.86 -9.03
CA ASN A 206 10.96 -4.99 -10.31
C ASN A 206 12.39 -4.42 -10.30
N ILE A 207 12.67 -3.49 -9.39
CA ILE A 207 14.00 -2.87 -9.23
C ILE A 207 14.85 -3.61 -8.20
N GLU A 208 14.24 -4.08 -7.13
CA GLU A 208 14.97 -4.54 -5.94
C GLU A 208 14.98 -6.05 -5.76
N GLU A 209 13.95 -6.76 -6.22
CA GLU A 209 13.83 -8.18 -5.99
C GLU A 209 14.33 -9.00 -7.18
N SER A 210 14.92 -10.15 -6.90
CA SER A 210 15.44 -11.04 -7.95
C SER A 210 14.35 -11.89 -8.60
N ASP A 211 13.25 -12.14 -7.89
CA ASP A 211 12.14 -12.98 -8.30
C ASP A 211 10.86 -12.57 -7.58
N PHE A 212 9.79 -12.32 -8.32
CA PHE A 212 8.50 -11.89 -7.77
C PHE A 212 7.82 -12.99 -6.97
N TYR A 213 7.78 -14.20 -7.54
CA TYR A 213 7.07 -15.33 -6.95
C TYR A 213 7.73 -15.71 -5.61
N ASP A 214 9.04 -15.93 -5.61
CA ASP A 214 9.79 -16.29 -4.41
C ASP A 214 9.68 -15.22 -3.32
N THR A 215 9.73 -13.94 -3.69
CA THR A 215 9.59 -12.82 -2.75
C THR A 215 8.22 -12.84 -2.07
N ILE A 216 7.13 -13.00 -2.84
CA ILE A 216 5.76 -13.08 -2.29
C ILE A 216 5.61 -14.27 -1.35
N ILE A 217 6.09 -15.46 -1.74
CA ILE A 217 6.01 -16.67 -0.91
C ILE A 217 6.78 -16.49 0.41
N ARG A 218 8.00 -15.96 0.36
CA ARG A 218 8.83 -15.76 1.58
C ARG A 218 8.32 -14.66 2.49
N SER A 219 7.65 -13.66 1.93
CA SER A 219 7.11 -12.53 2.71
C SER A 219 5.78 -12.87 3.40
N GLN A 220 5.13 -13.98 3.05
CA GLN A 220 4.00 -14.51 3.80
C GLN A 220 4.50 -14.94 5.21
N PRO A 221 3.85 -14.62 6.34
CA PRO A 221 2.48 -14.08 6.45
C PRO A 221 2.37 -12.53 6.59
N PHE A 222 3.44 -11.80 6.32
CA PHE A 222 3.48 -10.36 6.55
C PHE A 222 2.76 -9.54 5.47
N VAL A 223 2.53 -10.08 4.27
CA VAL A 223 1.89 -9.34 3.16
C VAL A 223 0.44 -9.01 3.51
N LYS A 224 0.12 -7.72 3.62
CA LYS A 224 -1.22 -7.22 3.95
C LYS A 224 -1.83 -6.33 2.86
N HIS A 225 -1.00 -5.77 1.98
CA HIS A 225 -1.43 -4.91 0.89
C HIS A 225 -0.54 -5.09 -0.34
N VAL A 226 -1.08 -4.86 -1.55
CA VAL A 226 -0.32 -4.99 -2.79
C VAL A 226 -0.63 -3.81 -3.69
N HIS A 227 0.42 -3.10 -4.12
CA HIS A 227 0.37 -2.12 -5.18
C HIS A 227 0.72 -2.75 -6.53
N ILE A 228 -0.05 -2.37 -7.53
CA ILE A 228 0.08 -2.83 -8.89
C ILE A 228 0.46 -1.67 -9.79
N ALA A 229 1.65 -1.75 -10.37
CA ALA A 229 2.09 -0.94 -11.50
C ALA A 229 3.05 -1.76 -12.35
N ASP A 230 3.13 -1.48 -13.64
CA ASP A 230 4.10 -2.16 -14.51
C ASP A 230 5.51 -1.56 -14.39
N SER A 231 6.50 -2.16 -15.00
CA SER A 231 7.91 -1.72 -14.98
C SER A 231 8.12 -0.28 -15.48
N SER A 232 7.18 0.25 -16.24
CA SER A 232 7.13 1.65 -16.68
C SER A 232 6.42 2.60 -15.69
N ARG A 233 6.03 2.09 -14.50
CA ARG A 233 5.16 2.73 -13.50
C ARG A 233 3.80 3.17 -14.07
N ARG A 234 3.32 2.49 -15.10
CA ARG A 234 1.99 2.66 -15.72
C ARG A 234 1.13 1.43 -15.44
N TYR A 235 -0.05 1.39 -16.08
CA TYR A 235 -0.98 0.26 -15.94
C TYR A 235 -0.37 -1.07 -16.44
N PRO A 236 -0.79 -2.22 -15.90
CA PRO A 236 -0.33 -3.55 -16.32
C PRO A 236 -0.47 -3.77 -17.83
N GLY A 237 0.55 -4.37 -18.44
CA GLY A 237 0.66 -4.57 -19.90
C GLY A 237 1.37 -3.43 -20.62
N SER A 238 1.80 -2.37 -19.91
CA SER A 238 2.62 -1.29 -20.49
C SER A 238 4.13 -1.52 -20.35
N GLY A 239 4.55 -2.60 -19.72
CA GLY A 239 5.93 -2.98 -19.48
C GLY A 239 6.14 -4.49 -19.59
N HIS A 240 6.89 -5.08 -18.65
CA HIS A 240 7.29 -6.49 -18.73
C HIS A 240 7.11 -7.27 -17.40
N ILE A 241 6.39 -6.72 -16.43
CA ILE A 241 6.17 -7.42 -15.15
C ILE A 241 5.30 -8.66 -15.37
N PRO A 242 5.69 -9.83 -14.85
CA PRO A 242 4.97 -11.09 -15.04
C PRO A 242 3.77 -11.22 -14.10
N PHE A 243 2.70 -10.45 -14.33
CA PHE A 243 1.53 -10.41 -13.42
C PHE A 243 0.89 -11.78 -13.20
N SER A 244 0.94 -12.68 -14.17
CA SER A 244 0.44 -14.05 -14.04
C SER A 244 1.15 -14.82 -12.92
N GLU A 245 2.48 -14.66 -12.78
CA GLU A 245 3.27 -15.29 -11.71
C GLU A 245 2.98 -14.65 -10.35
N ILE A 246 2.83 -13.33 -10.32
CA ILE A 246 2.48 -12.58 -9.11
C ILE A 246 1.13 -13.03 -8.59
N ILE A 247 0.11 -13.12 -9.45
CA ILE A 247 -1.22 -13.57 -9.07
C ILE A 247 -1.20 -15.02 -8.60
N ARG A 248 -0.42 -15.89 -9.24
CA ARG A 248 -0.23 -17.27 -8.79
C ARG A 248 0.34 -17.33 -7.38
N ALA A 249 1.42 -16.58 -7.10
CA ALA A 249 2.02 -16.53 -5.78
C ALA A 249 1.05 -15.99 -4.71
N LEU A 250 0.32 -14.93 -5.01
CA LEU A 250 -0.69 -14.36 -4.10
C LEU A 250 -1.83 -15.35 -3.79
N ARG A 251 -2.26 -16.14 -4.78
CA ARG A 251 -3.24 -17.23 -4.57
C ARG A 251 -2.69 -18.32 -3.65
N GLU A 252 -1.47 -18.77 -3.89
CA GLU A 252 -0.82 -19.82 -3.10
C GLU A 252 -0.59 -19.39 -1.64
N THR A 253 -0.37 -18.11 -1.39
CA THR A 253 -0.28 -17.57 -0.02
C THR A 253 -1.65 -17.34 0.64
N GLY A 254 -2.75 -17.48 -0.08
CA GLY A 254 -4.10 -17.21 0.40
C GLY A 254 -4.37 -15.72 0.62
N TYR A 255 -3.67 -14.83 -0.09
CA TYR A 255 -3.88 -13.38 0.00
C TYR A 255 -5.30 -13.01 -0.44
N GLN A 256 -6.02 -12.22 0.38
CA GLN A 256 -7.40 -11.78 0.14
C GLN A 256 -7.57 -10.26 0.23
N GLY A 257 -6.46 -9.53 0.22
CA GLY A 257 -6.44 -8.08 0.27
C GLY A 257 -6.76 -7.41 -1.07
N TYR A 258 -6.41 -6.15 -1.17
CA TYR A 258 -6.58 -5.35 -2.37
C TYR A 258 -5.37 -5.47 -3.30
N LEU A 259 -5.66 -5.50 -4.61
CA LEU A 259 -4.72 -5.18 -5.67
C LEU A 259 -4.99 -3.72 -6.05
N SER A 260 -4.18 -2.81 -5.51
CA SER A 260 -4.38 -1.37 -5.63
C SER A 260 -3.48 -0.79 -6.71
N GLY A 261 -4.05 -0.07 -7.67
CA GLY A 261 -3.26 0.62 -8.69
C GLY A 261 -2.58 1.86 -8.10
N GLU A 262 -1.25 1.86 -7.99
CA GLU A 262 -0.45 3.05 -7.71
C GLU A 262 0.51 3.28 -8.86
N MET A 263 0.17 4.23 -9.75
CA MET A 263 0.88 4.38 -11.01
C MET A 263 0.74 5.79 -11.60
N LEU A 264 1.61 6.09 -12.56
CA LEU A 264 1.49 7.31 -13.34
C LEU A 264 0.14 7.34 -14.08
N PRO A 265 -0.69 8.39 -13.90
CA PRO A 265 -2.01 8.48 -14.53
C PRO A 265 -1.91 8.87 -16.01
N LEU A 266 -1.25 8.05 -16.80
CA LEU A 266 -0.97 8.31 -18.22
C LEU A 266 -1.74 7.36 -19.13
N PRO A 267 -2.26 7.84 -20.31
CA PRO A 267 -2.21 9.23 -20.79
C PRO A 267 -3.11 10.18 -19.99
N ASP A 268 -4.06 9.65 -19.25
CA ASP A 268 -4.96 10.35 -18.33
C ASP A 268 -5.45 9.39 -17.23
N LEU A 269 -5.98 9.94 -16.15
CA LEU A 269 -6.39 9.17 -14.98
C LEU A 269 -7.48 8.13 -15.28
N LYS A 270 -8.49 8.48 -16.08
CA LYS A 270 -9.59 7.56 -16.41
C LYS A 270 -9.09 6.36 -17.22
N THR A 271 -8.20 6.61 -18.17
CA THR A 271 -7.55 5.55 -18.94
C THR A 271 -6.70 4.65 -18.02
N ALA A 272 -5.90 5.22 -17.13
CA ALA A 272 -5.08 4.43 -16.20
C ALA A 272 -5.94 3.56 -15.28
N ILE A 273 -6.98 4.09 -14.68
CA ILE A 273 -7.95 3.34 -13.84
C ILE A 273 -8.62 2.22 -14.65
N THR A 274 -9.09 2.52 -15.87
CA THR A 274 -9.75 1.51 -16.71
C THR A 274 -8.80 0.39 -17.11
N LYS A 275 -7.60 0.73 -17.56
CA LYS A 275 -6.60 -0.26 -18.00
C LYS A 275 -6.08 -1.11 -16.86
N HIS A 276 -5.94 -0.56 -15.66
CA HIS A 276 -5.57 -1.34 -14.48
C HIS A 276 -6.57 -2.48 -14.22
N ILE A 277 -7.86 -2.16 -14.09
CA ILE A 277 -8.86 -3.19 -13.75
C ILE A 277 -9.12 -4.17 -14.91
N GLU A 278 -9.07 -3.70 -16.16
CA GLU A 278 -9.20 -4.57 -17.35
C GLU A 278 -8.08 -5.61 -17.39
N ALA A 279 -6.82 -5.16 -17.34
CA ALA A 279 -5.66 -6.03 -17.38
C ALA A 279 -5.63 -7.03 -16.21
N MET A 280 -5.94 -6.57 -14.99
CA MET A 280 -5.98 -7.47 -13.84
C MET A 280 -7.10 -8.50 -13.94
N LYS A 281 -8.27 -8.15 -14.46
CA LYS A 281 -9.34 -9.11 -14.71
C LYS A 281 -8.98 -10.13 -15.80
N GLU A 282 -8.25 -9.71 -16.84
CA GLU A 282 -7.73 -10.60 -17.88
C GLU A 282 -6.77 -11.64 -17.28
N VAL A 283 -5.74 -11.19 -16.56
CA VAL A 283 -4.78 -12.08 -15.86
C VAL A 283 -5.47 -13.06 -14.91
N LEU A 284 -6.51 -12.62 -14.19
CA LEU A 284 -7.26 -13.49 -13.29
C LEU A 284 -8.08 -14.57 -14.03
N ASN A 285 -8.56 -14.28 -15.24
CA ASN A 285 -9.36 -15.21 -16.04
C ASN A 285 -8.48 -16.24 -16.79
N GLU A 286 -7.24 -15.93 -17.10
CA GLU A 286 -6.31 -16.86 -17.75
C GLU A 286 -5.91 -18.06 -16.88
N HIS A 287 -6.17 -17.99 -15.59
CA HIS A 287 -5.77 -19.01 -14.60
C HIS A 287 -6.96 -19.67 -13.87
N VAL A 288 -8.13 -19.68 -14.50
CA VAL A 288 -9.33 -20.41 -14.01
C VAL A 288 -9.44 -21.80 -14.61
#